data_572ac98defd33e0eddd4fe5982a8473c
#
_entry.id   572ac98defd33e0eddd4fe5982a8473c
#
_cell.length_a   1.000
_cell.length_b   1.000
_cell.length_c   1.000
_cell.angle_alpha   90.00
_cell.angle_beta   90.00
_cell.angle_gamma   90.00
#
_symmetry.space_group_name_H-M   'P 1'
#
loop_
_entity.id
_entity.type
_entity.pdbx_description
1 polymer ?
#
loop_
_entity_poly.entity_id
_entity_poly.type
_entity_poly.pdbx_seq_one_letter_code
_entity_poly.pdbx_strand_id
1 'polypeptide(L)'
;MDKKETLSSLGSVLRDGSLYHHAPPHLRARVLAELPRESPRRTVFAWSGFTTDGVRTWLNGGVTGIAVCALALSAATLIQRPTPTGSIDQEIVSSHVRALLSQHPIDVVSTDQHTVKPWFNGKLDYTPPVVDLAAQGFPLVGGRIDYVGHRTVAVLIYRYQKHPIDLYVFPDASGTPVSIARASDGYAMAHWQRNGMTYWAITDAQSIHLHAFEQAARAEEDHEENPLRE
;
A
#
# COMPACT_ATOMS: atom_id res chain seq x y z
N MET A 1 -3.72 26.78 -33.38
CA MET A 1 -4.25 27.81 -32.45
C MET A 1 -3.77 27.47 -31.04
N ASP A 2 -2.90 28.32 -30.52
CA ASP A 2 -1.84 27.95 -29.59
C ASP A 2 -2.25 27.82 -28.12
N LYS A 3 -1.96 26.65 -27.53
CA LYS A 3 -2.08 26.36 -26.09
C LYS A 3 -1.24 27.31 -25.21
N LYS A 4 -0.28 28.01 -25.79
CA LYS A 4 0.55 29.04 -25.14
C LYS A 4 -0.20 30.36 -24.91
N GLU A 5 -1.09 30.74 -25.80
CA GLU A 5 -1.87 31.97 -25.66
C GLU A 5 -2.94 31.89 -24.56
N THR A 6 -3.56 30.71 -24.38
CA THR A 6 -4.56 30.50 -23.32
C THR A 6 -3.93 30.51 -21.93
N LEU A 7 -2.70 29.99 -21.77
CA LEU A 7 -1.99 30.00 -20.48
C LEU A 7 -1.48 31.39 -20.10
N SER A 8 -1.10 32.22 -21.08
CA SER A 8 -0.72 33.62 -20.84
C SER A 8 -1.90 34.50 -20.44
N SER A 9 -3.09 34.22 -21.02
CA SER A 9 -4.33 34.91 -20.69
C SER A 9 -4.83 34.58 -19.27
N LEU A 10 -4.72 33.32 -18.85
CA LEU A 10 -5.09 32.90 -17.48
C LEU A 10 -4.14 33.51 -16.44
N GLY A 11 -2.84 33.57 -16.74
CA GLY A 11 -1.84 34.20 -15.89
C GLY A 11 -2.03 35.72 -15.71
N SER A 12 -2.55 36.41 -16.72
CA SER A 12 -2.85 37.83 -16.62
C SER A 12 -4.07 38.10 -15.75
N VAL A 13 -5.15 37.32 -15.89
CA VAL A 13 -6.38 37.43 -15.07
C VAL A 13 -6.08 37.13 -13.60
N LEU A 14 -5.16 36.21 -13.27
CA LEU A 14 -4.79 35.94 -11.88
C LEU A 14 -3.91 37.05 -11.28
N ARG A 15 -3.19 37.83 -12.10
CA ARG A 15 -2.31 38.91 -11.62
C ARG A 15 -3.00 40.26 -11.53
N ASP A 16 -4.05 40.49 -12.29
CA ASP A 16 -4.78 41.79 -12.29
C ASP A 16 -5.69 41.97 -11.06
N GLY A 17 -5.83 40.91 -10.24
CA GLY A 17 -6.62 40.95 -9.03
C GLY A 17 -8.15 41.04 -9.25
N SER A 18 -8.62 40.85 -10.49
CA SER A 18 -10.06 40.92 -10.83
C SER A 18 -10.90 39.86 -10.08
N LEU A 19 -10.26 38.76 -9.66
CA LEU A 19 -10.91 37.74 -8.84
C LEU A 19 -10.75 37.96 -7.32
N TYR A 20 -10.09 39.05 -6.93
CA TYR A 20 -9.88 39.35 -5.51
C TYR A 20 -11.09 40.09 -4.94
N HIS A 21 -11.86 39.44 -4.09
CA HIS A 21 -12.94 40.03 -3.35
C HIS A 21 -12.47 40.54 -1.99
N HIS A 22 -12.66 41.82 -1.73
CA HIS A 22 -12.38 42.39 -0.40
C HIS A 22 -13.26 41.73 0.64
N ALA A 23 -12.63 41.20 1.67
CA ALA A 23 -13.36 40.64 2.80
C ALA A 23 -14.15 41.74 3.52
N PRO A 24 -15.40 41.49 3.92
CA PRO A 24 -16.18 42.44 4.67
C PRO A 24 -15.46 42.89 5.94
N PRO A 25 -15.47 44.17 6.31
CA PRO A 25 -14.67 44.70 7.43
C PRO A 25 -15.00 44.05 8.78
N HIS A 26 -16.20 43.47 8.92
CA HIS A 26 -16.61 42.74 10.15
C HIS A 26 -16.14 41.29 10.21
N LEU A 27 -15.64 40.71 9.12
CA LEU A 27 -15.24 39.31 9.08
C LEU A 27 -14.08 39.02 10.04
N ARG A 28 -13.08 39.91 10.10
CA ARG A 28 -11.93 39.80 11.02
C ARG A 28 -12.38 39.79 12.48
N ALA A 29 -13.31 40.67 12.84
CA ALA A 29 -13.83 40.74 14.21
C ALA A 29 -14.58 39.44 14.58
N ARG A 30 -15.34 38.90 13.64
CA ARG A 30 -16.13 37.68 13.81
C ARG A 30 -15.24 36.46 13.97
N VAL A 31 -14.21 36.31 13.14
CA VAL A 31 -13.21 35.19 13.26
C VAL A 31 -12.45 35.28 14.58
N LEU A 32 -12.05 36.49 15.01
CA LEU A 32 -11.37 36.68 16.29
C LEU A 32 -12.28 36.42 17.50
N ALA A 33 -13.60 36.60 17.36
CA ALA A 33 -14.58 36.30 18.42
C ALA A 33 -14.88 34.81 18.54
N GLU A 34 -14.79 34.05 17.45
CA GLU A 34 -14.99 32.60 17.42
C GLU A 34 -13.75 31.78 17.77
N LEU A 35 -12.55 32.41 17.74
CA LEU A 35 -11.35 31.74 18.21
C LEU A 35 -11.44 31.53 19.73
N PRO A 36 -11.22 30.29 20.22
CA PRO A 36 -11.17 30.04 21.66
C PRO A 36 -10.10 30.94 22.27
N ARG A 37 -10.52 31.84 23.14
CA ARG A 37 -9.56 32.60 23.95
C ARG A 37 -8.89 31.59 24.85
N GLU A 38 -7.66 31.21 24.52
CA GLU A 38 -6.79 30.53 25.45
C GLU A 38 -6.63 31.45 26.66
N SER A 39 -7.43 31.23 27.70
CA SER A 39 -7.17 31.81 28.98
C SER A 39 -5.78 31.34 29.44
N PRO A 40 -4.85 32.25 29.74
CA PRO A 40 -3.58 31.83 30.29
C PRO A 40 -3.92 31.11 31.59
N ARG A 41 -3.77 29.79 31.61
CA ARG A 41 -3.73 29.04 32.89
C ARG A 41 -2.56 29.60 33.67
N ARG A 42 -2.82 30.56 34.53
CA ARG A 42 -1.92 30.91 35.57
C ARG A 42 -1.78 29.68 36.46
N THR A 43 -0.82 28.84 36.15
CA THR A 43 -0.28 27.92 37.13
C THR A 43 0.40 28.77 38.20
N VAL A 44 -0.36 29.06 39.25
CA VAL A 44 0.24 29.59 40.48
C VAL A 44 1.07 28.44 41.03
N PHE A 45 2.33 28.42 40.64
CA PHE A 45 3.33 27.56 41.27
C PHE A 45 3.56 28.10 42.66
N ALA A 46 2.75 27.65 43.61
CA ALA A 46 2.98 27.89 45.03
C ALA A 46 4.24 27.12 45.42
N TRP A 47 5.32 27.87 45.50
CA TRP A 47 6.60 27.37 46.03
C TRP A 47 6.47 27.24 47.54
N SER A 48 5.82 26.21 48.04
CA SER A 48 5.79 25.87 49.46
C SER A 48 7.02 25.03 49.79
N GLY A 49 7.85 25.60 50.61
CA GLY A 49 8.90 25.07 51.46
C GLY A 49 9.57 23.74 51.07
N PHE A 50 10.80 23.88 50.59
CA PHE A 50 11.72 22.74 50.48
C PHE A 50 12.08 22.24 51.91
N THR A 51 11.36 21.25 52.40
CA THR A 51 11.86 20.39 53.47
C THR A 51 12.60 19.21 52.84
N THR A 52 13.75 18.85 53.40
CA THR A 52 14.64 17.78 52.88
C THR A 52 13.98 16.42 52.70
N ASP A 53 12.87 16.14 53.37
CA ASP A 53 12.08 14.93 53.27
C ASP A 53 11.18 14.93 51.99
N GLY A 54 10.72 16.10 51.54
CA GLY A 54 9.93 16.24 50.32
C GLY A 54 10.73 15.95 49.04
N VAL A 55 12.04 16.22 49.02
CA VAL A 55 12.91 15.99 47.87
C VAL A 55 13.11 14.50 47.59
N ARG A 56 13.25 13.66 48.64
CA ARG A 56 13.40 12.22 48.50
C ARG A 56 12.13 11.56 47.94
N THR A 57 10.95 12.01 48.37
CA THR A 57 9.67 11.49 47.87
C THR A 57 9.43 11.94 46.44
N TRP A 58 9.81 13.17 46.07
CA TRP A 58 9.68 13.71 44.73
C TRP A 58 10.63 13.05 43.73
N LEU A 59 11.90 12.81 44.15
CA LEU A 59 12.88 12.07 43.34
C LEU A 59 12.42 10.62 43.06
N ASN A 60 11.89 9.92 44.04
CA ASN A 60 11.39 8.56 43.84
C ASN A 60 10.14 8.53 42.95
N GLY A 61 9.20 9.46 43.11
CA GLY A 61 8.00 9.57 42.27
C GLY A 61 8.32 10.03 40.83
N GLY A 62 9.25 10.97 40.68
CA GLY A 62 9.68 11.49 39.39
C GLY A 62 10.40 10.42 38.54
N VAL A 63 11.36 9.70 39.12
CA VAL A 63 12.08 8.62 38.44
C VAL A 63 11.15 7.47 38.07
N THR A 64 10.23 7.09 38.97
CA THR A 64 9.25 6.06 38.70
C THR A 64 8.27 6.47 37.58
N GLY A 65 7.81 7.73 37.60
CA GLY A 65 6.92 8.27 36.57
C GLY A 65 7.58 8.31 35.19
N ILE A 66 8.84 8.74 35.09
CA ILE A 66 9.61 8.74 33.83
C ILE A 66 9.81 7.30 33.32
N ALA A 67 10.15 6.38 34.21
CA ALA A 67 10.33 4.95 33.82
C ALA A 67 9.03 4.34 33.31
N VAL A 68 7.89 4.59 33.93
CA VAL A 68 6.58 4.11 33.49
C VAL A 68 6.19 4.74 32.16
N CYS A 69 6.39 6.05 31.99
CA CYS A 69 6.13 6.72 30.70
C CYS A 69 7.05 6.20 29.58
N ALA A 70 8.33 5.97 29.86
CA ALA A 70 9.27 5.41 28.89
C ALA A 70 8.89 3.98 28.49
N LEU A 71 8.48 3.14 29.46
CA LEU A 71 7.98 1.80 29.19
C LEU A 71 6.67 1.82 28.40
N ALA A 72 5.73 2.70 28.72
CA ALA A 72 4.47 2.84 28.00
C ALA A 72 4.70 3.34 26.56
N LEU A 73 5.57 4.32 26.35
CA LEU A 73 5.96 4.79 25.03
C LEU A 73 6.68 3.70 24.22
N SER A 74 7.58 2.95 24.86
CA SER A 74 8.29 1.84 24.22
C SER A 74 7.32 0.72 23.82
N ALA A 75 6.37 0.37 24.70
CA ALA A 75 5.32 -0.61 24.39
C ALA A 75 4.40 -0.12 23.26
N ALA A 76 4.00 1.15 23.28
CA ALA A 76 3.18 1.73 22.21
C ALA A 76 3.91 1.72 20.85
N THR A 77 5.21 2.03 20.82
CA THR A 77 5.99 1.96 19.56
C THR A 77 6.20 0.54 19.06
N LEU A 78 6.29 -0.46 19.97
CA LEU A 78 6.37 -1.87 19.60
C LEU A 78 5.03 -2.39 19.04
N ILE A 79 3.90 -1.96 19.62
CA ILE A 79 2.56 -2.34 19.16
C ILE A 79 2.21 -1.65 17.82
N GLN A 80 2.70 -0.42 17.61
CA GLN A 80 2.46 0.35 16.39
C GLN A 80 3.46 0.07 15.27
N ARG A 81 4.43 -0.85 15.46
CA ARG A 81 5.27 -1.28 14.34
C ARG A 81 4.38 -1.99 13.34
N PRO A 82 4.19 -1.43 12.11
CA PRO A 82 3.50 -2.17 11.07
C PRO A 82 4.27 -3.48 10.88
N THR A 83 3.57 -4.60 10.94
CA THR A 83 4.16 -5.88 10.56
C THR A 83 4.64 -5.75 9.11
N PRO A 84 5.82 -6.27 8.76
CA PRO A 84 6.32 -6.22 7.38
C PRO A 84 5.29 -6.72 6.35
N THR A 85 4.46 -7.69 6.75
CA THR A 85 3.36 -8.23 5.93
C THR A 85 2.25 -7.18 5.67
N GLY A 86 1.91 -6.32 6.63
CA GLY A 86 0.91 -5.27 6.46
C GLY A 86 1.33 -4.15 5.51
N SER A 87 2.63 -3.92 5.33
CA SER A 87 3.14 -2.94 4.36
C SER A 87 3.04 -3.46 2.92
N ILE A 88 3.34 -4.73 2.69
CA ILE A 88 3.29 -5.35 1.35
C ILE A 88 1.86 -5.44 0.84
N ASP A 89 0.90 -5.84 1.66
CA ASP A 89 -0.52 -5.89 1.30
C ASP A 89 -0.99 -4.53 0.76
N GLN A 90 -0.66 -3.46 1.48
CA GLN A 90 -1.05 -2.10 1.13
C GLN A 90 -0.34 -1.59 -0.14
N GLU A 91 0.92 -1.96 -0.33
CA GLU A 91 1.66 -1.65 -1.55
C GLU A 91 1.06 -2.35 -2.77
N ILE A 92 0.65 -3.63 -2.65
CA ILE A 92 -0.01 -4.41 -3.70
C ILE A 92 -1.35 -3.79 -4.08
N VAL A 93 -2.20 -3.44 -3.09
CA VAL A 93 -3.47 -2.74 -3.36
C VAL A 93 -3.21 -1.42 -4.09
N SER A 94 -2.26 -0.62 -3.61
CA SER A 94 -1.91 0.66 -4.23
C SER A 94 -1.38 0.49 -5.65
N SER A 95 -0.58 -0.55 -5.91
CA SER A 95 -0.06 -0.90 -7.23
C SER A 95 -1.19 -1.30 -8.18
N HIS A 96 -2.08 -2.20 -7.75
CA HIS A 96 -3.23 -2.64 -8.53
C HIS A 96 -4.15 -1.47 -8.90
N VAL A 97 -4.48 -0.61 -7.95
CA VAL A 97 -5.31 0.59 -8.19
C VAL A 97 -4.64 1.54 -9.18
N ARG A 98 -3.33 1.77 -9.07
CA ARG A 98 -2.59 2.57 -10.06
C ARG A 98 -2.66 1.97 -11.45
N ALA A 99 -2.55 0.64 -11.56
CA ALA A 99 -2.66 -0.05 -12.84
C ALA A 99 -4.06 0.10 -13.45
N LEU A 100 -5.12 -0.04 -12.65
CA LEU A 100 -6.51 0.16 -13.12
C LEU A 100 -6.76 1.60 -13.63
N LEU A 101 -6.07 2.59 -13.08
CA LEU A 101 -6.17 4.00 -13.47
C LEU A 101 -5.21 4.37 -14.62
N SER A 102 -4.28 3.50 -14.96
CA SER A 102 -3.26 3.74 -16.00
C SER A 102 -3.85 3.60 -17.41
N GLN A 103 -3.36 4.41 -18.33
CA GLN A 103 -3.64 4.23 -19.77
C GLN A 103 -2.87 3.03 -20.35
N HIS A 104 -1.79 2.61 -19.71
CA HIS A 104 -0.93 1.49 -20.13
C HIS A 104 -0.70 0.55 -18.92
N PRO A 105 -1.71 -0.25 -18.54
CA PRO A 105 -1.61 -1.13 -17.37
C PRO A 105 -0.77 -2.40 -17.64
N ILE A 106 -0.38 -2.65 -18.89
CA ILE A 106 0.28 -3.87 -19.37
C ILE A 106 1.48 -3.46 -20.22
N ASP A 107 2.66 -3.97 -19.92
CA ASP A 107 3.89 -3.69 -20.67
C ASP A 107 4.07 -4.65 -21.85
N VAL A 108 3.71 -5.92 -21.67
CA VAL A 108 3.67 -6.94 -22.73
C VAL A 108 2.26 -7.53 -22.82
N VAL A 109 1.59 -7.29 -23.94
CA VAL A 109 0.25 -7.80 -24.21
C VAL A 109 0.38 -9.11 -24.99
N SER A 110 0.04 -10.22 -24.35
CA SER A 110 0.01 -11.55 -25.01
C SER A 110 -0.78 -12.53 -24.15
N THR A 111 -1.52 -13.42 -24.80
CA THR A 111 -2.18 -14.55 -24.16
C THR A 111 -1.28 -15.80 -24.13
N ASP A 112 -0.12 -15.75 -24.77
CA ASP A 112 0.81 -16.86 -24.88
C ASP A 112 1.92 -16.74 -23.83
N GLN A 113 2.01 -17.74 -22.95
CA GLN A 113 3.05 -17.84 -21.94
C GLN A 113 4.47 -17.86 -22.54
N HIS A 114 4.65 -18.43 -23.74
CA HIS A 114 5.94 -18.48 -24.44
C HIS A 114 6.38 -17.12 -24.98
N THR A 115 5.50 -16.14 -25.02
CA THR A 115 5.80 -14.75 -25.31
C THR A 115 6.04 -13.94 -24.00
N VAL A 116 5.17 -14.12 -23.01
CA VAL A 116 5.21 -13.34 -21.76
C VAL A 116 6.40 -13.75 -20.88
N LYS A 117 6.66 -15.05 -20.72
CA LYS A 117 7.76 -15.54 -19.88
C LYS A 117 9.16 -15.05 -20.34
N PRO A 118 9.55 -15.15 -21.63
CA PRO A 118 10.82 -14.61 -22.10
C PRO A 118 10.93 -13.09 -22.04
N TRP A 119 9.81 -12.37 -22.09
CA TRP A 119 9.83 -10.90 -22.00
C TRP A 119 10.39 -10.39 -20.67
N PHE A 120 10.20 -11.14 -19.57
CA PHE A 120 10.78 -10.83 -18.28
C PHE A 120 12.29 -11.09 -18.21
N ASN A 121 12.84 -11.94 -19.10
CA ASN A 121 14.26 -12.25 -19.11
C ASN A 121 15.09 -10.99 -19.41
N GLY A 122 16.12 -10.76 -18.62
CA GLY A 122 16.97 -9.57 -18.73
C GLY A 122 16.39 -8.28 -18.15
N LYS A 123 15.15 -8.33 -17.63
CA LYS A 123 14.51 -7.23 -16.91
C LYS A 123 14.40 -7.50 -15.41
N LEU A 124 14.38 -8.77 -15.05
CA LEU A 124 14.40 -9.27 -13.68
C LEU A 124 15.62 -10.16 -13.49
N ASP A 125 16.09 -10.30 -12.26
CA ASP A 125 17.17 -11.20 -11.83
C ASP A 125 16.69 -12.65 -11.60
N TYR A 126 15.40 -12.90 -11.87
CA TYR A 126 14.75 -14.21 -11.80
C TYR A 126 13.77 -14.38 -12.97
N THR A 127 13.33 -15.62 -13.20
CA THR A 127 12.32 -15.94 -14.21
C THR A 127 11.02 -16.31 -13.50
N PRO A 128 9.94 -15.48 -13.63
CA PRO A 128 8.66 -15.83 -13.04
C PRO A 128 8.06 -17.04 -13.76
N PRO A 129 7.47 -18.00 -13.04
CA PRO A 129 6.63 -19.01 -13.67
C PRO A 129 5.38 -18.34 -14.28
N VAL A 130 5.11 -18.65 -15.53
CA VAL A 130 3.93 -18.15 -16.27
C VAL A 130 3.16 -19.36 -16.74
N VAL A 131 1.96 -19.56 -16.20
CA VAL A 131 1.11 -20.71 -16.51
C VAL A 131 -0.10 -20.32 -17.36
N ASP A 132 -0.55 -21.22 -18.24
CA ASP A 132 -1.77 -21.03 -19.01
C ASP A 132 -2.98 -21.57 -18.24
N LEU A 133 -3.88 -20.67 -17.84
CA LEU A 133 -5.10 -20.99 -17.10
C LEU A 133 -6.37 -20.72 -17.91
N ALA A 134 -6.25 -20.63 -19.24
CA ALA A 134 -7.38 -20.33 -20.12
C ALA A 134 -8.47 -21.42 -20.05
N ALA A 135 -8.06 -22.69 -19.97
CA ALA A 135 -8.98 -23.83 -19.85
C ALA A 135 -9.77 -23.81 -18.53
N GLN A 136 -9.21 -23.22 -17.46
CA GLN A 136 -9.82 -23.06 -16.15
C GLN A 136 -10.65 -21.76 -16.05
N GLY A 137 -10.73 -20.98 -17.13
CA GLY A 137 -11.52 -19.75 -17.20
C GLY A 137 -10.76 -18.47 -16.77
N PHE A 138 -9.43 -18.56 -16.66
CA PHE A 138 -8.56 -17.44 -16.29
C PHE A 138 -7.50 -17.17 -17.37
N PRO A 139 -7.89 -16.71 -18.57
CA PRO A 139 -6.93 -16.45 -19.63
C PRO A 139 -5.88 -15.41 -19.22
N LEU A 140 -4.62 -15.67 -19.58
CA LEU A 140 -3.53 -14.70 -19.51
C LEU A 140 -3.83 -13.54 -20.46
N VAL A 141 -3.54 -12.31 -20.03
CA VAL A 141 -3.70 -11.08 -20.83
C VAL A 141 -2.35 -10.46 -21.16
N GLY A 142 -1.36 -10.65 -20.27
CA GLY A 142 -0.03 -10.12 -20.46
C GLY A 142 0.76 -10.03 -19.16
N GLY A 143 1.75 -9.15 -19.15
CA GLY A 143 2.59 -8.91 -18.01
C GLY A 143 3.08 -7.47 -17.93
N ARG A 144 3.48 -7.07 -16.75
CA ARG A 144 4.17 -5.80 -16.47
C ARG A 144 5.23 -5.98 -15.38
N ILE A 145 6.12 -5.01 -15.27
CA ILE A 145 7.05 -4.89 -14.15
C ILE A 145 6.49 -3.84 -13.17
N ASP A 146 6.60 -4.12 -11.89
CA ASP A 146 6.21 -3.18 -10.83
C ASP A 146 7.27 -3.16 -9.72
N TYR A 147 7.13 -2.24 -8.76
CA TYR A 147 8.02 -2.09 -7.63
C TYR A 147 7.22 -2.22 -6.33
N VAL A 148 7.40 -3.32 -5.62
CA VAL A 148 6.68 -3.68 -4.39
C VAL A 148 7.65 -4.33 -3.41
N GLY A 149 7.53 -4.03 -2.14
CA GLY A 149 8.39 -4.60 -1.12
C GLY A 149 9.87 -4.22 -1.30
N HIS A 150 10.14 -3.01 -1.79
CA HIS A 150 11.48 -2.48 -2.08
C HIS A 150 12.25 -3.30 -3.13
N ARG A 151 11.55 -4.00 -4.03
CA ARG A 151 12.14 -4.77 -5.13
C ARG A 151 11.31 -4.66 -6.40
N THR A 152 11.97 -4.91 -7.54
CA THR A 152 11.29 -5.07 -8.81
C THR A 152 10.63 -6.44 -8.86
N VAL A 153 9.35 -6.48 -9.25
CA VAL A 153 8.53 -7.68 -9.24
C VAL A 153 7.87 -7.91 -10.60
N ALA A 154 7.69 -9.18 -10.97
CA ALA A 154 6.84 -9.55 -12.09
C ALA A 154 5.37 -9.45 -11.68
N VAL A 155 4.54 -8.90 -12.55
CA VAL A 155 3.08 -8.94 -12.43
C VAL A 155 2.52 -9.58 -13.67
N LEU A 156 1.89 -10.74 -13.49
CA LEU A 156 1.15 -11.44 -14.54
C LEU A 156 -0.30 -11.00 -14.45
N ILE A 157 -0.86 -10.61 -15.59
CA ILE A 157 -2.23 -10.14 -15.66
C ILE A 157 -3.09 -11.23 -16.28
N TYR A 158 -3.97 -11.80 -15.47
CA TYR A 158 -5.01 -12.72 -15.87
C TYR A 158 -6.36 -12.02 -15.88
N ARG A 159 -7.39 -12.67 -16.34
CA ARG A 159 -8.74 -12.12 -16.35
C ARG A 159 -9.77 -13.20 -15.99
N TYR A 160 -10.68 -12.83 -15.11
CA TYR A 160 -11.91 -13.57 -14.87
C TYR A 160 -13.09 -12.74 -15.39
N GLN A 161 -13.68 -13.15 -16.51
CA GLN A 161 -14.72 -12.36 -17.22
C GLN A 161 -14.25 -10.94 -17.54
N LYS A 162 -14.75 -9.92 -16.81
CA LYS A 162 -14.36 -8.51 -16.93
C LYS A 162 -13.37 -8.04 -15.85
N HIS A 163 -13.14 -8.89 -14.87
CA HIS A 163 -12.32 -8.56 -13.70
C HIS A 163 -10.85 -8.92 -13.97
N PRO A 164 -9.93 -7.96 -13.88
CA PRO A 164 -8.50 -8.27 -13.94
C PRO A 164 -8.07 -8.97 -12.65
N ILE A 165 -7.15 -9.90 -12.79
CA ILE A 165 -6.45 -10.54 -11.67
C ILE A 165 -4.96 -10.24 -11.86
N ASP A 166 -4.39 -9.45 -11.00
CA ASP A 166 -2.96 -9.18 -10.99
C ASP A 166 -2.27 -10.19 -10.07
N LEU A 167 -1.36 -10.97 -10.62
CA LEU A 167 -0.54 -11.93 -9.91
C LEU A 167 0.89 -11.42 -9.81
N TYR A 168 1.27 -10.95 -8.63
CA TYR A 168 2.64 -10.54 -8.29
C TYR A 168 3.45 -11.77 -7.95
N VAL A 169 4.60 -11.92 -8.60
CA VAL A 169 5.50 -13.07 -8.41
C VAL A 169 6.91 -12.56 -8.16
N PHE A 170 7.53 -13.02 -7.09
CA PHE A 170 8.92 -12.69 -6.75
C PHE A 170 9.56 -13.75 -5.85
N PRO A 171 10.91 -13.87 -5.83
CA PRO A 171 11.59 -14.85 -5.00
C PRO A 171 11.29 -14.68 -3.53
N ASP A 172 11.05 -15.80 -2.83
CA ASP A 172 10.87 -15.79 -1.39
C ASP A 172 12.22 -15.81 -0.66
N ALA A 173 12.39 -14.86 0.26
CA ALA A 173 13.56 -14.77 1.11
C ALA A 173 13.39 -15.50 2.46
N SER A 174 12.16 -15.89 2.82
CA SER A 174 11.82 -16.30 4.20
C SER A 174 11.51 -17.80 4.38
N GLY A 175 11.21 -18.52 3.30
CA GLY A 175 11.02 -19.99 3.33
C GLY A 175 9.83 -20.47 4.17
N THR A 176 8.96 -19.60 4.64
CA THR A 176 7.80 -19.98 5.47
C THR A 176 6.54 -20.02 4.60
N PRO A 177 5.98 -21.20 4.31
CA PRO A 177 4.76 -21.30 3.51
C PRO A 177 3.57 -20.75 4.31
N VAL A 178 3.04 -19.64 3.84
CA VAL A 178 1.82 -19.03 4.38
C VAL A 178 0.81 -18.87 3.25
N SER A 179 -0.35 -19.45 3.40
CA SER A 179 -1.49 -19.17 2.52
C SER A 179 -2.50 -18.35 3.32
N ILE A 180 -2.77 -17.13 2.87
CA ILE A 180 -3.72 -16.23 3.53
C ILE A 180 -4.61 -15.62 2.46
N ALA A 181 -5.91 -15.87 2.58
CA ALA A 181 -6.94 -15.14 1.83
C ALA A 181 -7.41 -13.96 2.68
N ARG A 182 -7.41 -12.75 2.13
CA ARG A 182 -7.87 -11.52 2.79
C ARG A 182 -8.72 -10.68 1.84
N ALA A 183 -9.57 -9.85 2.43
CA ALA A 183 -10.20 -8.75 1.72
C ALA A 183 -9.60 -7.44 2.28
N SER A 184 -9.14 -6.56 1.41
CA SER A 184 -8.63 -5.25 1.77
C SER A 184 -9.18 -4.20 0.82
N ASP A 185 -9.76 -3.14 1.37
CA ASP A 185 -10.26 -1.98 0.62
C ASP A 185 -11.20 -2.31 -0.56
N GLY A 186 -11.99 -3.38 -0.42
CA GLY A 186 -12.92 -3.83 -1.46
C GLY A 186 -12.33 -4.80 -2.48
N TYR A 187 -11.04 -5.14 -2.37
CA TYR A 187 -10.37 -6.13 -3.21
C TYR A 187 -10.22 -7.47 -2.49
N ALA A 188 -10.39 -8.57 -3.21
CA ALA A 188 -10.00 -9.88 -2.73
C ALA A 188 -8.50 -10.09 -2.98
N MET A 189 -7.80 -10.61 -1.99
CA MET A 189 -6.37 -10.90 -2.05
C MET A 189 -6.10 -12.33 -1.61
N ALA A 190 -5.17 -13.01 -2.29
CA ALA A 190 -4.65 -14.32 -1.92
C ALA A 190 -3.12 -14.26 -1.92
N HIS A 191 -2.50 -14.90 -0.94
CA HIS A 191 -1.06 -14.98 -0.80
C HIS A 191 -0.65 -16.42 -0.57
N TRP A 192 0.32 -16.91 -1.34
CA TRP A 192 0.93 -18.23 -1.14
C TRP A 192 2.38 -18.25 -1.53
N GLN A 193 3.08 -19.27 -1.08
CA GLN A 193 4.48 -19.51 -1.41
C GLN A 193 4.63 -20.90 -2.01
N ARG A 194 5.44 -21.00 -3.05
CA ARG A 194 5.74 -22.26 -3.72
C ARG A 194 7.05 -22.18 -4.50
N ASN A 195 7.81 -23.26 -4.53
CA ASN A 195 9.03 -23.40 -5.31
C ASN A 195 10.02 -22.22 -5.16
N GLY A 196 10.16 -21.68 -3.93
CA GLY A 196 11.02 -20.54 -3.66
C GLY A 196 10.49 -19.21 -4.19
N MET A 197 9.23 -19.16 -4.63
CA MET A 197 8.54 -17.94 -5.06
C MET A 197 7.40 -17.59 -4.13
N THR A 198 7.18 -16.29 -3.99
CA THR A 198 6.02 -15.71 -3.30
C THR A 198 5.05 -15.19 -4.34
N TYR A 199 3.80 -15.48 -4.14
CA TYR A 199 2.69 -15.10 -5.01
C TYR A 199 1.67 -14.26 -4.24
N TRP A 200 1.27 -13.16 -4.85
CA TRP A 200 0.17 -12.35 -4.37
C TRP A 200 -0.81 -12.10 -5.51
N ALA A 201 -2.01 -12.60 -5.38
CA ALA A 201 -3.07 -12.35 -6.34
C ALA A 201 -4.06 -11.32 -5.77
N ILE A 202 -4.50 -10.38 -6.59
CA ILE A 202 -5.47 -9.35 -6.23
C ILE A 202 -6.47 -9.14 -7.36
N THR A 203 -7.74 -8.93 -7.02
CA THR A 203 -8.81 -8.66 -7.97
C THR A 203 -9.99 -7.96 -7.28
N ASP A 204 -10.82 -7.27 -8.06
CA ASP A 204 -12.11 -6.73 -7.64
C ASP A 204 -13.26 -7.76 -7.75
N ALA A 205 -12.97 -8.99 -8.25
CA ALA A 205 -13.94 -10.09 -8.25
C ALA A 205 -14.18 -10.65 -6.84
N GLN A 206 -15.23 -11.44 -6.68
CA GLN A 206 -15.53 -12.11 -5.42
C GLN A 206 -14.41 -13.08 -5.01
N SER A 207 -14.17 -13.19 -3.70
CA SER A 207 -13.09 -14.02 -3.13
C SER A 207 -13.15 -15.50 -3.55
N ILE A 208 -14.35 -16.03 -3.84
CA ILE A 208 -14.52 -17.41 -4.30
C ILE A 208 -13.84 -17.64 -5.67
N HIS A 209 -13.90 -16.64 -6.56
CA HIS A 209 -13.27 -16.74 -7.88
C HIS A 209 -11.74 -16.59 -7.78
N LEU A 210 -11.26 -15.76 -6.85
CA LEU A 210 -9.84 -15.65 -6.58
C LEU A 210 -9.29 -16.94 -5.95
N HIS A 211 -10.06 -17.59 -5.08
CA HIS A 211 -9.65 -18.89 -4.53
C HIS A 211 -9.60 -19.99 -5.62
N ALA A 212 -10.58 -19.99 -6.55
CA ALA A 212 -10.54 -20.89 -7.69
C ALA A 212 -9.31 -20.63 -8.60
N PHE A 213 -8.96 -19.35 -8.81
CA PHE A 213 -7.74 -18.96 -9.52
C PHE A 213 -6.47 -19.46 -8.80
N GLU A 214 -6.38 -19.25 -7.48
CA GLU A 214 -5.24 -19.75 -6.68
C GLU A 214 -5.08 -21.26 -6.81
N GLN A 215 -6.17 -22.02 -6.70
CA GLN A 215 -6.14 -23.47 -6.84
C GLN A 215 -5.71 -23.91 -8.26
N ALA A 216 -6.23 -23.26 -9.29
CA ALA A 216 -5.86 -23.54 -10.68
C ALA A 216 -4.37 -23.23 -10.92
N ALA A 217 -3.86 -22.09 -10.45
CA ALA A 217 -2.47 -21.71 -10.60
C ALA A 217 -1.52 -22.72 -9.93
N ARG A 218 -1.84 -23.15 -8.72
CA ARG A 218 -1.05 -24.16 -7.99
C ARG A 218 -1.06 -25.52 -8.69
N ALA A 219 -2.21 -25.94 -9.20
CA ALA A 219 -2.36 -27.23 -9.87
C ALA A 219 -1.56 -27.29 -11.17
N GLU A 220 -1.57 -26.20 -11.95
CA GLU A 220 -0.85 -26.12 -13.22
C GLU A 220 0.67 -26.07 -13.01
N GLU A 221 1.15 -25.36 -11.98
CA GLU A 221 2.57 -25.38 -11.60
C GLU A 221 3.04 -26.79 -11.20
N ASP A 222 2.19 -27.58 -10.52
CA ASP A 222 2.48 -28.98 -10.18
C ASP A 222 2.59 -29.85 -11.42
N HIS A 223 1.74 -29.59 -12.41
CA HIS A 223 1.73 -30.34 -13.64
C HIS A 223 2.97 -30.03 -14.51
N GLU A 224 3.35 -28.76 -14.63
CA GLU A 224 4.57 -28.36 -15.34
C GLU A 224 5.85 -28.93 -14.71
N GLU A 225 5.90 -29.04 -13.38
CA GLU A 225 7.09 -29.57 -12.67
C GLU A 225 7.19 -31.09 -12.71
N ASN A 226 6.07 -31.81 -12.84
CA ASN A 226 6.04 -33.27 -12.82
C ASN A 226 5.09 -33.88 -13.87
N PRO A 227 5.43 -33.73 -15.18
CA PRO A 227 4.59 -34.21 -16.28
C PRO A 227 4.43 -35.73 -16.36
N LEU A 228 5.10 -36.51 -15.48
CA LEU A 228 5.12 -37.99 -15.52
C LEU A 228 4.23 -38.64 -14.43
N ARG A 229 3.33 -37.90 -13.80
CA ARG A 229 2.45 -38.45 -12.73
C ARG A 229 1.07 -38.90 -13.22
N GLU A 230 0.86 -39.06 -14.53
CA GLU A 230 -0.29 -39.77 -15.10
C GLU A 230 -0.04 -41.27 -15.29
#